data_5621663005af1517d02f2b4823df303b
#
_entry.id   5621663005af1517d02f2b4823df303b
#
_cell.length_a   1.000
_cell.length_b   1.000
_cell.length_c   1.000
_cell.angle_alpha   90.00
_cell.angle_beta   90.00
_cell.angle_gamma   90.00
#
_symmetry.space_group_name_H-M   'P 1'
#
loop_
_entity.id
_entity.type
_entity.pdbx_description
1 polymer ?
#
loop_
_entity_poly.entity_id
_entity_poly.type
_entity_poly.pdbx_seq_one_letter_code
_entity_poly.pdbx_strand_id
1 'polypeptide(L)'
;MVTTPDGRPVAMVHCNTCTSDLDGWVSLLGEMTAAAGVTLTKTQLYTLFYQKALAGAPDCGGLVSFNYFSGEPVTGLTEGRPLFVRRPDADFTLANFARAQLYACMATLKIGLDILFGQERVTVDNLLGHGGLFKVPVVGQKLLAGALGVPVS
;
A
#
# COMPACT_ATOMS: atom_id res chain seq x y z
N MET A 1 -11.73 -23.61 -3.77
CA MET A 1 -11.66 -22.94 -5.09
C MET A 1 -12.74 -21.86 -5.09
N VAL A 2 -12.40 -20.65 -5.47
CA VAL A 2 -13.38 -19.55 -5.61
C VAL A 2 -13.84 -19.52 -7.05
N THR A 3 -15.13 -19.30 -7.28
CA THR A 3 -15.71 -19.24 -8.62
C THR A 3 -16.56 -17.98 -8.78
N THR A 4 -16.69 -17.51 -10.01
CA THR A 4 -17.69 -16.51 -10.38
C THR A 4 -19.12 -17.09 -10.25
N PRO A 5 -20.17 -16.26 -10.22
CA PRO A 5 -21.56 -16.75 -10.16
C PRO A 5 -21.95 -17.70 -11.29
N ASP A 6 -21.29 -17.58 -12.46
CA ASP A 6 -21.47 -18.48 -13.61
C ASP A 6 -20.54 -19.69 -13.62
N GLY A 7 -19.84 -19.96 -12.49
CA GLY A 7 -19.06 -21.17 -12.26
C GLY A 7 -17.66 -21.17 -12.80
N ARG A 8 -17.16 -20.06 -13.34
CA ARG A 8 -15.76 -19.97 -13.82
C ARG A 8 -14.77 -19.90 -12.65
N PRO A 9 -13.61 -20.55 -12.74
CA PRO A 9 -12.61 -20.49 -11.68
C PRO A 9 -12.02 -19.08 -11.53
N VAL A 10 -11.76 -18.71 -10.29
CA VAL A 10 -11.13 -17.40 -9.94
C VAL A 10 -9.83 -17.68 -9.20
N ALA A 11 -8.74 -17.09 -9.67
CA ALA A 11 -7.50 -17.00 -8.90
C ALA A 11 -7.64 -15.93 -7.81
N MET A 12 -7.17 -16.23 -6.62
CA MET A 12 -7.19 -15.30 -5.49
C MET A 12 -5.77 -15.15 -4.92
N VAL A 13 -5.31 -13.91 -4.84
CA VAL A 13 -4.14 -13.53 -4.04
C VAL A 13 -4.66 -12.88 -2.76
N HIS A 14 -4.34 -13.44 -1.62
CA HIS A 14 -4.73 -12.94 -0.32
C HIS A 14 -3.51 -12.39 0.42
N CYS A 15 -3.58 -11.15 0.87
CA CYS A 15 -2.57 -10.48 1.67
C CYS A 15 -3.13 -10.24 3.07
N ASN A 16 -2.44 -10.68 4.10
CA ASN A 16 -2.87 -10.50 5.49
C ASN A 16 -2.63 -9.06 5.97
N THR A 17 -1.61 -8.42 5.44
CA THR A 17 -1.19 -7.08 5.85
C THR A 17 -1.42 -6.11 4.72
N CYS A 18 -2.34 -5.18 4.91
CA CYS A 18 -2.57 -4.09 3.97
C CYS A 18 -2.37 -2.74 4.69
N THR A 19 -3.37 -2.25 5.42
CA THR A 19 -3.35 -0.89 6.00
C THR A 19 -3.19 -0.87 7.52
N SER A 20 -3.02 -2.00 8.19
CA SER A 20 -2.95 -2.04 9.66
C SER A 20 -1.75 -1.27 10.22
N ASP A 21 -0.57 -1.42 9.61
CA ASP A 21 0.63 -0.66 9.99
C ASP A 21 0.48 0.83 9.64
N LEU A 22 -0.14 1.13 8.52
CA LEU A 22 -0.45 2.49 8.11
C LEU A 22 -1.37 3.22 9.12
N ASP A 23 -2.34 2.51 9.71
CA ASP A 23 -3.17 3.04 10.81
C ASP A 23 -2.32 3.51 11.99
N GLY A 24 -1.30 2.75 12.36
CA GLY A 24 -0.35 3.10 13.41
C GLY A 24 0.41 4.40 13.10
N TRP A 25 0.97 4.50 11.90
CA TRP A 25 1.69 5.69 11.47
C TRP A 25 0.80 6.94 11.40
N VAL A 26 -0.40 6.81 10.83
CA VAL A 26 -1.37 7.92 10.75
C VAL A 26 -1.80 8.37 12.15
N SER A 27 -1.99 7.44 13.09
CA SER A 27 -2.31 7.76 14.48
C SER A 27 -1.17 8.51 15.16
N LEU A 28 0.06 8.05 15.01
CA LEU A 28 1.26 8.72 15.57
C LEU A 28 1.40 10.16 15.04
N LEU A 29 1.21 10.37 13.73
CA LEU A 29 1.22 11.70 13.15
C LEU A 29 0.06 12.58 13.67
N GLY A 30 -1.09 11.98 13.93
CA GLY A 30 -2.22 12.65 14.55
C GLY A 30 -1.93 13.11 15.97
N GLU A 31 -1.27 12.30 16.79
CA GLU A 31 -0.80 12.68 18.13
C GLU A 31 0.18 13.85 18.05
N MET A 32 1.10 13.84 17.11
CA MET A 32 2.05 14.94 16.93
C MET A 32 1.35 16.24 16.54
N THR A 33 0.38 16.22 15.62
CA THR A 33 -0.37 17.44 15.26
C THR A 33 -1.20 17.95 16.42
N ALA A 34 -1.84 17.06 17.18
CA ALA A 34 -2.61 17.44 18.38
C ALA A 34 -1.72 18.09 19.46
N ALA A 35 -0.52 17.55 19.70
CA ALA A 35 0.45 18.16 20.62
C ALA A 35 0.90 19.55 20.17
N ALA A 36 0.91 19.82 18.86
CA ALA A 36 1.17 21.14 18.28
C ALA A 36 -0.07 22.07 18.26
N GLY A 37 -1.18 21.66 18.87
CA GLY A 37 -2.41 22.45 18.94
C GLY A 37 -3.32 22.31 17.71
N VAL A 38 -3.04 21.39 16.78
CA VAL A 38 -3.84 21.15 15.58
C VAL A 38 -4.52 19.78 15.68
N THR A 39 -5.83 19.77 15.92
CA THR A 39 -6.62 18.54 15.98
C THR A 39 -7.23 18.24 14.61
N LEU A 40 -6.86 17.11 14.03
CA LEU A 40 -7.39 16.62 12.76
C LEU A 40 -8.20 15.33 12.99
N THR A 41 -9.29 15.19 12.27
CA THR A 41 -10.04 13.93 12.24
C THR A 41 -9.23 12.84 11.53
N LYS A 42 -9.51 11.58 11.83
CA LYS A 42 -8.87 10.43 11.15
C LYS A 42 -8.96 10.54 9.62
N THR A 43 -10.11 10.96 9.09
CA THR A 43 -10.32 11.16 7.65
C THR A 43 -9.42 12.25 7.08
N GLN A 44 -9.26 13.38 7.79
CA GLN A 44 -8.36 14.47 7.36
C GLN A 44 -6.90 14.02 7.37
N LEU A 45 -6.47 13.28 8.40
CA LEU A 45 -5.11 12.72 8.47
C LEU A 45 -4.82 11.78 7.29
N TYR A 46 -5.73 10.86 6.98
CA TYR A 46 -5.59 9.97 5.83
C TYR A 46 -5.56 10.73 4.52
N THR A 47 -6.46 11.68 4.33
CA THR A 47 -6.51 12.49 3.10
C THR A 47 -5.19 13.24 2.90
N LEU A 48 -4.71 13.90 3.95
CA LEU A 48 -3.43 14.62 3.90
C LEU A 48 -2.25 13.68 3.61
N PHE A 49 -2.20 12.55 4.30
CA PHE A 49 -1.14 11.56 4.13
C PHE A 49 -1.10 11.01 2.70
N TYR A 50 -2.25 10.63 2.17
CA TYR A 50 -2.37 10.10 0.81
C TYR A 50 -2.02 11.14 -0.25
N GLN A 51 -2.50 12.37 -0.10
CA GLN A 51 -2.15 13.45 -1.02
C GLN A 51 -0.64 13.75 -0.99
N LYS A 52 -0.01 13.71 0.19
CA LYS A 52 1.44 13.87 0.31
C LYS A 52 2.21 12.77 -0.42
N ALA A 53 1.72 11.54 -0.40
CA ALA A 53 2.36 10.42 -1.10
C ALA A 53 2.49 10.65 -2.62
N LEU A 54 1.56 11.38 -3.25
CA LEU A 54 1.66 11.72 -4.67
C LEU A 54 2.86 12.60 -5.02
N ALA A 55 3.31 13.42 -4.07
CA ALA A 55 4.45 14.31 -4.24
C ALA A 55 5.80 13.62 -3.94
N GLY A 56 5.78 12.39 -3.42
CA GLY A 56 7.00 11.62 -3.16
C GLY A 56 7.70 11.19 -4.45
N ALA A 57 9.01 10.98 -4.36
CA ALA A 57 9.79 10.45 -5.45
C ALA A 57 9.36 9.01 -5.81
N PRO A 58 9.48 8.56 -7.07
CA PRO A 58 9.09 7.20 -7.48
C PRO A 58 9.78 6.08 -6.71
N ASP A 59 11.01 6.30 -6.30
CA ASP A 59 11.84 5.40 -5.48
C ASP A 59 11.69 5.64 -3.98
N CYS A 60 10.71 6.46 -3.57
CA CYS A 60 10.49 6.87 -2.19
C CYS A 60 11.70 7.56 -1.53
N GLY A 61 12.60 8.14 -2.31
CA GLY A 61 13.82 8.78 -1.81
C GLY A 61 14.77 7.82 -1.09
N GLY A 62 14.76 6.53 -1.43
CA GLY A 62 15.55 5.49 -0.79
C GLY A 62 15.00 4.99 0.55
N LEU A 63 13.73 5.23 0.83
CA LEU A 63 13.04 4.70 2.00
C LEU A 63 12.40 3.35 1.68
N VAL A 64 12.47 2.41 2.62
CA VAL A 64 11.85 1.08 2.50
C VAL A 64 11.00 0.80 3.73
N SER A 65 9.78 0.32 3.50
CA SER A 65 8.87 -0.10 4.56
C SER A 65 8.37 -1.52 4.31
N PHE A 66 8.32 -2.29 5.39
CA PHE A 66 7.71 -3.62 5.45
C PHE A 66 6.58 -3.54 6.48
N ASN A 67 5.34 -3.64 6.01
CA ASN A 67 4.15 -3.47 6.84
C ASN A 67 3.61 -4.78 7.43
N TYR A 68 4.43 -5.79 7.57
CA TYR A 68 4.02 -7.11 8.06
C TYR A 68 3.63 -7.06 9.55
N PHE A 69 2.39 -6.65 9.79
CA PHE A 69 1.80 -6.60 11.14
C PHE A 69 1.45 -7.99 11.67
N SER A 70 1.21 -8.94 10.77
CA SER A 70 1.01 -10.37 11.04
C SER A 70 1.81 -11.21 10.06
N GLY A 71 1.77 -12.53 10.20
CA GLY A 71 2.38 -13.42 9.22
C GLY A 71 1.79 -13.22 7.82
N GLU A 72 2.60 -13.42 6.80
CA GLU A 72 2.24 -13.22 5.40
C GLU A 72 2.60 -14.46 4.58
N PRO A 73 1.61 -15.31 4.27
CA PRO A 73 1.85 -16.58 3.59
C PRO A 73 2.53 -16.44 2.23
N VAL A 74 2.21 -15.39 1.47
CA VAL A 74 2.79 -15.14 0.13
C VAL A 74 4.31 -14.99 0.19
N THR A 75 4.84 -14.46 1.31
CA THR A 75 6.27 -14.29 1.53
C THR A 75 6.88 -15.35 2.47
N GLY A 76 6.09 -16.32 2.91
CA GLY A 76 6.55 -17.38 3.80
C GLY A 76 6.81 -16.95 5.24
N LEU A 77 6.35 -15.78 5.66
CA LEU A 77 6.49 -15.28 7.02
C LEU A 77 5.37 -15.78 7.91
N THR A 78 5.71 -16.36 9.06
CA THR A 78 4.76 -16.87 10.05
C THR A 78 4.37 -15.85 11.11
N GLU A 79 5.20 -14.82 11.32
CA GLU A 79 4.98 -13.76 12.30
C GLU A 79 5.14 -12.37 11.67
N GLY A 80 4.45 -11.38 12.22
CA GLY A 80 4.59 -9.99 11.84
C GLY A 80 5.81 -9.32 12.50
N ARG A 81 6.49 -8.50 11.71
CA ARG A 81 7.58 -7.60 12.16
C ARG A 81 7.57 -6.37 11.26
N PRO A 82 6.74 -5.36 11.52
CA PRO A 82 6.81 -4.10 10.79
C PRO A 82 8.22 -3.51 10.92
N LEU A 83 8.77 -3.07 9.80
CA LEU A 83 10.13 -2.54 9.75
C LEU A 83 10.18 -1.36 8.79
N PHE A 84 10.74 -0.25 9.26
CA PHE A 84 11.06 0.90 8.43
C PHE A 84 12.57 1.10 8.39
N VAL A 85 13.11 1.14 7.18
CA VAL A 85 14.56 1.24 6.95
C VAL A 85 14.86 2.42 6.05
N ARG A 86 15.91 3.14 6.35
CA ARG A 86 16.47 4.18 5.49
C ARG A 86 18.00 4.19 5.54
N ARG A 87 18.61 4.61 4.46
CA ARG A 87 20.05 4.92 4.46
C ARG A 87 20.28 6.30 5.09
N PRO A 88 21.50 6.58 5.58
CA PRO A 88 21.83 7.91 6.13
C PRO A 88 21.63 9.06 5.14
N ASP A 89 21.82 8.80 3.85
CA ASP A 89 21.69 9.75 2.73
C ASP A 89 20.32 9.73 2.05
N ALA A 90 19.33 9.01 2.59
CA ALA A 90 17.98 8.97 2.03
C ALA A 90 17.29 10.33 2.15
N ASP A 91 16.49 10.70 1.14
CA ASP A 91 15.64 11.88 1.18
C ASP A 91 14.41 11.63 2.07
N PHE A 92 14.60 11.83 3.39
CA PHE A 92 13.61 11.54 4.41
C PHE A 92 12.62 12.68 4.59
N THR A 93 11.64 12.74 3.68
CA THR A 93 10.53 13.70 3.70
C THR A 93 9.20 13.02 4.00
N LEU A 94 8.21 13.79 4.46
CA LEU A 94 6.86 13.26 4.67
C LEU A 94 6.25 12.69 3.37
N ALA A 95 6.56 13.29 2.23
CA ALA A 95 6.06 12.83 0.93
C ALA A 95 6.64 11.45 0.57
N ASN A 96 7.94 11.28 0.70
CA ASN A 96 8.62 10.01 0.44
C ASN A 96 8.22 8.94 1.47
N PHE A 97 8.11 9.31 2.74
CA PHE A 97 7.63 8.42 3.79
C PHE A 97 6.22 7.92 3.49
N ALA A 98 5.28 8.83 3.21
CA ALA A 98 3.90 8.47 2.91
C ALA A 98 3.81 7.56 1.68
N ARG A 99 4.59 7.82 0.63
CA ARG A 99 4.64 6.98 -0.56
C ARG A 99 5.19 5.58 -0.26
N ALA A 100 6.26 5.48 0.54
CA ALA A 100 6.82 4.20 0.96
C ALA A 100 5.81 3.35 1.75
N GLN A 101 5.05 3.97 2.65
CA GLN A 101 4.00 3.29 3.41
C GLN A 101 2.88 2.77 2.50
N LEU A 102 2.43 3.56 1.51
CA LEU A 102 1.41 3.11 0.57
C LEU A 102 1.92 2.01 -0.36
N TYR A 103 3.17 2.07 -0.80
CA TYR A 103 3.76 0.98 -1.58
C TYR A 103 3.92 -0.31 -0.76
N ALA A 104 4.25 -0.21 0.53
CA ALA A 104 4.28 -1.37 1.41
C ALA A 104 2.92 -2.09 1.47
N CYS A 105 1.80 -1.33 1.50
CA CYS A 105 0.46 -1.91 1.45
C CYS A 105 0.15 -2.65 0.13
N MET A 106 0.87 -2.36 -0.94
CA MET A 106 0.66 -2.92 -2.28
C MET A 106 1.69 -4.01 -2.64
N ALA A 107 2.80 -4.09 -1.90
CA ALA A 107 3.94 -4.92 -2.27
C ALA A 107 3.60 -6.41 -2.37
N THR A 108 2.86 -6.94 -1.41
CA THR A 108 2.46 -8.35 -1.40
C THR A 108 1.49 -8.67 -2.55
N LEU A 109 0.56 -7.75 -2.86
CA LEU A 109 -0.30 -7.87 -4.03
C LEU A 109 0.53 -7.90 -5.32
N LYS A 110 1.55 -7.05 -5.42
CA LYS A 110 2.47 -7.03 -6.58
C LYS A 110 3.16 -8.39 -6.76
N ILE A 111 3.67 -9.00 -5.69
CA ILE A 111 4.30 -10.33 -5.74
C ILE A 111 3.32 -11.37 -6.31
N GLY A 112 2.08 -11.38 -5.81
CA GLY A 112 1.06 -12.31 -6.30
C GLY A 112 0.67 -12.07 -7.76
N LEU A 113 0.55 -10.80 -8.19
CA LEU A 113 0.24 -10.46 -9.57
C LEU A 113 1.40 -10.76 -10.51
N ASP A 114 2.65 -10.65 -10.07
CA ASP A 114 3.82 -11.04 -10.87
C ASP A 114 3.81 -12.56 -11.20
N ILE A 115 3.30 -13.39 -10.31
CA ILE A 115 3.07 -14.81 -10.59
C ILE A 115 2.03 -14.97 -11.71
N LEU A 116 0.89 -14.27 -11.61
CA LEU A 116 -0.16 -14.33 -12.62
C LEU A 116 0.32 -13.84 -13.99
N PHE A 117 1.06 -12.75 -14.03
CA PHE A 117 1.53 -12.16 -15.28
C PHE A 117 2.70 -12.95 -15.88
N GLY A 118 3.68 -13.34 -15.07
CA GLY A 118 4.93 -13.96 -15.51
C GLY A 118 4.81 -15.48 -15.72
N GLN A 119 4.21 -16.19 -14.79
CA GLN A 119 4.14 -17.66 -14.82
C GLN A 119 2.86 -18.14 -15.51
N GLU A 120 1.71 -17.60 -15.12
CA GLU A 120 0.40 -18.00 -15.67
C GLU A 120 0.06 -17.27 -16.97
N ARG A 121 0.85 -16.24 -17.36
CA ARG A 121 0.68 -15.43 -18.58
C ARG A 121 -0.71 -14.83 -18.73
N VAL A 122 -1.34 -14.48 -17.63
CA VAL A 122 -2.63 -13.79 -17.63
C VAL A 122 -2.44 -12.37 -18.11
N THR A 123 -3.29 -11.93 -19.02
CA THR A 123 -3.38 -10.52 -19.44
C THR A 123 -4.49 -9.84 -18.69
N VAL A 124 -4.23 -8.63 -18.21
CA VAL A 124 -5.20 -7.81 -17.48
C VAL A 124 -5.27 -6.43 -18.14
N ASP A 125 -6.44 -6.08 -18.64
CA ASP A 125 -6.66 -4.79 -19.31
C ASP A 125 -6.91 -3.68 -18.29
N ASN A 126 -7.55 -3.99 -17.15
CA ASN A 126 -7.88 -3.04 -16.10
C ASN A 126 -8.07 -3.75 -14.77
N LEU A 127 -7.69 -3.09 -13.68
CA LEU A 127 -7.95 -3.51 -12.31
C LEU A 127 -9.00 -2.59 -11.67
N LEU A 128 -9.94 -3.19 -10.96
CA LEU A 128 -10.92 -2.47 -10.17
C LEU A 128 -10.45 -2.37 -8.71
N GLY A 129 -10.18 -1.15 -8.26
CA GLY A 129 -9.78 -0.88 -6.88
C GLY A 129 -10.99 -0.66 -5.98
N HIS A 130 -11.07 -1.37 -4.85
CA HIS A 130 -12.15 -1.19 -3.87
C HIS A 130 -11.59 -1.14 -2.44
N GLY A 131 -12.25 -0.39 -1.56
CA GLY A 131 -11.90 -0.31 -0.15
C GLY A 131 -11.25 1.01 0.27
N GLY A 132 -10.72 1.04 1.50
CA GLY A 132 -10.21 2.26 2.15
C GLY A 132 -9.10 2.97 1.38
N LEU A 133 -8.21 2.21 0.76
CA LEU A 133 -7.08 2.72 -0.02
C LEU A 133 -7.53 3.59 -1.23
N PHE A 134 -8.72 3.33 -1.77
CA PHE A 134 -9.28 4.00 -2.95
C PHE A 134 -10.29 5.11 -2.60
N LYS A 135 -10.56 5.35 -1.31
CA LYS A 135 -11.50 6.41 -0.88
C LYS A 135 -10.96 7.83 -1.08
N VAL A 136 -9.65 7.99 -1.07
CA VAL A 136 -9.02 9.27 -1.46
C VAL A 136 -8.86 9.27 -2.97
N PRO A 137 -9.61 10.13 -3.69
CA PRO A 137 -9.64 10.07 -5.15
C PRO A 137 -8.25 10.15 -5.77
N VAL A 138 -8.04 9.33 -6.78
CA VAL A 138 -6.84 9.30 -7.64
C VAL A 138 -5.59 8.68 -6.99
N VAL A 139 -5.40 8.80 -5.67
CA VAL A 139 -4.12 8.43 -5.02
C VAL A 139 -3.88 6.93 -5.12
N GLY A 140 -4.80 6.12 -4.61
CA GLY A 140 -4.68 4.66 -4.63
C GLY A 140 -4.53 4.12 -6.05
N GLN A 141 -5.36 4.61 -6.97
CA GLN A 141 -5.33 4.22 -8.36
C GLN A 141 -3.99 4.52 -9.03
N LYS A 142 -3.47 5.75 -8.89
CA LYS A 142 -2.19 6.15 -9.49
C LYS A 142 -1.00 5.37 -8.96
N LEU A 143 -0.94 5.20 -7.64
CA LEU A 143 0.18 4.49 -7.03
C LEU A 143 0.14 3.00 -7.38
N LEU A 144 -1.04 2.39 -7.35
CA LEU A 144 -1.19 0.98 -7.71
C LEU A 144 -0.92 0.76 -9.21
N ALA A 145 -1.47 1.59 -10.08
CA ALA A 145 -1.19 1.50 -11.52
C ALA A 145 0.30 1.65 -11.81
N GLY A 146 0.99 2.58 -11.16
CA GLY A 146 2.44 2.76 -11.29
C GLY A 146 3.25 1.56 -10.79
N ALA A 147 2.79 0.89 -9.72
CA ALA A 147 3.46 -0.29 -9.16
C ALA A 147 3.25 -1.55 -10.02
N LEU A 148 2.09 -1.69 -10.64
CA LEU A 148 1.68 -2.91 -11.36
C LEU A 148 1.87 -2.82 -12.88
N GLY A 149 1.97 -1.60 -13.44
CA GLY A 149 2.02 -1.39 -14.88
C GLY A 149 0.70 -1.66 -15.60
N VAL A 150 -0.43 -1.65 -14.88
CA VAL A 150 -1.77 -1.92 -15.38
C VAL A 150 -2.71 -0.77 -14.98
N PRO A 151 -3.64 -0.32 -15.84
CA PRO A 151 -4.64 0.67 -15.45
C PRO A 151 -5.47 0.23 -14.24
N VAL A 152 -5.76 1.17 -13.34
CA VAL A 152 -6.56 0.93 -12.13
C VAL A 152 -7.69 1.97 -12.07
N SER A 153 -8.92 1.52 -11.88
CA SER A 153 -10.12 2.34 -11.73
C SER A 153 -10.89 2.03 -10.44
#